data_c985a28c96798833bcaeeea44e8fb40d
#
_entry.id   c985a28c96798833bcaeeea44e8fb40d
#
_cell.length_a   1.000
_cell.length_b   1.000
_cell.length_c   1.000
_cell.angle_alpha   90.00
_cell.angle_beta   90.00
_cell.angle_gamma   90.00
#
_symmetry.space_group_name_H-M   'P 1'
#
loop_
_entity.id
_entity.type
_entity.pdbx_description
1 polymer ?
#
loop_
_entity_poly.entity_id
_entity_poly.type
_entity_poly.pdbx_seq_one_letter_code
_entity_poly.pdbx_strand_id
1 'polypeptide(L)'
;MYSAQPRSRQITPRTYMRFFADMKKEGRAINSIAILNENTDYGISVGDAIEAEAKKNNVPVAIRIPYSASSTDVSAQVLQLKDRKPDVIIFISYTADSILYIKTLKNFDYKPPMVLGDDSGFSDPSFVPAISDIGQGLMNRSAWDIGKPGSTTYKINEMYKAKTGRDLDDTSGRNMQGFLALAEAIDRAGSADAEKIRDALVKTDLKPEQLMMGYQGIKFDETGQNILAATYLIQLHGNRYELVWPDKAAISQLQWPMVGWGH
;
A
#
# COMPACT_ATOMS: atom_id res chain seq x y z
N MET A 1 -0.44 19.02 -13.53
CA MET A 1 0.03 18.70 -12.14
C MET A 1 0.96 17.50 -12.24
N TYR A 2 2.17 17.59 -11.65
CA TYR A 2 3.12 16.47 -11.63
C TYR A 2 2.99 15.67 -10.35
N SER A 3 2.94 14.34 -10.46
CA SER A 3 2.82 13.44 -9.32
C SER A 3 3.92 12.38 -9.39
N ALA A 4 4.87 12.44 -8.46
CA ALA A 4 5.87 11.40 -8.30
C ALA A 4 5.29 10.08 -7.76
N GLN A 5 4.09 10.14 -7.19
CA GLN A 5 3.39 8.99 -6.63
C GLN A 5 2.55 8.27 -7.67
N PRO A 6 2.39 6.95 -7.57
CA PRO A 6 1.45 6.22 -8.41
C PRO A 6 0.00 6.58 -8.04
N ARG A 7 -0.87 6.66 -9.02
CA ARG A 7 -2.32 6.76 -8.77
C ARG A 7 -2.82 5.40 -8.30
N SER A 8 -3.35 5.32 -7.06
CA SER A 8 -3.80 4.06 -6.46
C SER A 8 -4.74 3.28 -7.39
N ARG A 9 -5.75 3.93 -7.98
CA ARG A 9 -6.67 3.29 -8.94
C ARG A 9 -6.01 2.69 -10.19
N GLN A 10 -4.77 3.04 -10.50
CA GLN A 10 -4.04 2.49 -11.66
C GLN A 10 -3.07 1.41 -11.26
N ILE A 11 -2.34 1.59 -10.15
CA ILE A 11 -1.25 0.70 -9.77
C ILE A 11 -1.70 -0.41 -8.82
N THR A 12 -2.58 -0.11 -7.88
CA THR A 12 -3.08 -1.07 -6.89
C THR A 12 -3.67 -2.33 -7.53
N PRO A 13 -4.64 -2.22 -8.48
CA PRO A 13 -5.26 -3.41 -9.07
C PRO A 13 -4.24 -4.29 -9.79
N ARG A 14 -3.32 -3.68 -10.54
CA ARG A 14 -2.28 -4.41 -11.27
C ARG A 14 -1.30 -5.11 -10.33
N THR A 15 -0.92 -4.45 -9.23
CA THR A 15 -0.05 -5.04 -8.20
C THR A 15 -0.70 -6.29 -7.61
N TYR A 16 -1.97 -6.22 -7.21
CA TYR A 16 -2.68 -7.34 -6.62
C TYR A 16 -2.88 -8.50 -7.60
N MET A 17 -3.29 -8.22 -8.83
CA MET A 17 -3.48 -9.28 -9.82
C MET A 17 -2.16 -9.98 -10.20
N ARG A 18 -1.05 -9.23 -10.25
CA ARG A 18 0.28 -9.85 -10.45
C ARG A 18 0.67 -10.72 -9.26
N PHE A 19 0.48 -10.25 -8.06
CA PHE A 19 0.72 -11.04 -6.85
C PHE A 19 -0.12 -12.33 -6.85
N PHE A 20 -1.41 -12.27 -7.14
CA PHE A 20 -2.28 -13.45 -7.21
C PHE A 20 -1.84 -14.43 -8.31
N ALA A 21 -1.38 -13.91 -9.45
CA ALA A 21 -0.83 -14.75 -10.51
C ALA A 21 0.45 -15.48 -10.08
N ASP A 22 1.32 -14.83 -9.30
CA ASP A 22 2.54 -15.45 -8.78
C ASP A 22 2.20 -16.47 -7.68
N MET A 23 1.29 -16.16 -6.76
CA MET A 23 0.75 -17.12 -5.79
C MET A 23 0.20 -18.39 -6.44
N LYS A 24 -0.53 -18.23 -7.56
CA LYS A 24 -1.05 -19.37 -8.33
C LYS A 24 0.06 -20.25 -8.92
N LYS A 25 1.14 -19.64 -9.42
CA LYS A 25 2.31 -20.40 -9.94
C LYS A 25 2.97 -21.25 -8.85
N GLU A 26 2.91 -20.78 -7.60
CA GLU A 26 3.44 -21.47 -6.42
C GLU A 26 2.46 -22.49 -5.80
N GLY A 27 1.34 -22.77 -6.49
CA GLY A 27 0.33 -23.70 -6.00
C GLY A 27 -0.62 -23.14 -4.93
N ARG A 28 -0.61 -21.83 -4.71
CA ARG A 28 -1.43 -21.11 -3.75
C ARG A 28 -2.47 -20.24 -4.46
N ALA A 29 -3.41 -20.87 -5.16
CA ALA A 29 -4.41 -20.16 -5.96
C ALA A 29 -5.36 -19.33 -5.06
N ILE A 30 -5.61 -18.10 -5.47
CA ILE A 30 -6.65 -17.24 -4.91
C ILE A 30 -7.92 -17.48 -5.73
N ASN A 31 -8.90 -18.15 -5.14
CA ASN A 31 -10.14 -18.54 -5.81
C ASN A 31 -11.22 -17.47 -5.72
N SER A 32 -11.19 -16.62 -4.68
CA SER A 32 -12.11 -15.50 -4.54
C SER A 32 -11.57 -14.39 -3.67
N ILE A 33 -12.01 -13.16 -3.96
CA ILE A 33 -11.69 -11.97 -3.16
C ILE A 33 -12.96 -11.29 -2.66
N ALA A 34 -12.87 -10.62 -1.52
CA ALA A 34 -13.82 -9.60 -1.11
C ALA A 34 -13.17 -8.22 -1.24
N ILE A 35 -13.95 -7.22 -1.62
CA ILE A 35 -13.51 -5.82 -1.70
C ILE A 35 -14.33 -5.02 -0.70
N LEU A 36 -13.68 -4.48 0.32
CA LEU A 36 -14.24 -3.53 1.25
C LEU A 36 -13.66 -2.16 0.96
N ASN A 37 -14.52 -1.20 0.67
CA ASN A 37 -14.07 0.17 0.41
C ASN A 37 -14.92 1.19 1.17
N GLU A 38 -14.26 2.15 1.76
CA GLU A 38 -14.95 3.32 2.29
C GLU A 38 -15.65 4.10 1.16
N ASN A 39 -16.65 4.89 1.49
CA ASN A 39 -17.57 5.51 0.52
C ASN A 39 -17.18 6.91 0.05
N THR A 40 -15.91 7.32 0.23
CA THR A 40 -15.40 8.55 -0.40
C THR A 40 -14.93 8.29 -1.84
N ASP A 41 -14.60 9.34 -2.57
CA ASP A 41 -14.08 9.23 -3.95
C ASP A 41 -12.84 8.32 -4.04
N TYR A 42 -12.01 8.30 -3.00
CA TYR A 42 -10.84 7.42 -2.94
C TYR A 42 -11.26 5.95 -2.92
N GLY A 43 -12.03 5.53 -1.91
CA GLY A 43 -12.41 4.13 -1.75
C GLY A 43 -13.27 3.63 -2.91
N ILE A 44 -14.21 4.43 -3.42
CA ILE A 44 -15.03 4.08 -4.57
C ILE A 44 -14.16 3.88 -5.81
N SER A 45 -13.30 4.86 -6.14
CA SER A 45 -12.49 4.80 -7.38
C SER A 45 -11.47 3.66 -7.40
N VAL A 46 -10.88 3.32 -6.25
CA VAL A 46 -9.94 2.20 -6.13
C VAL A 46 -10.69 0.88 -6.14
N GLY A 47 -11.82 0.77 -5.42
CA GLY A 47 -12.67 -0.41 -5.41
C GLY A 47 -13.18 -0.77 -6.81
N ASP A 48 -13.67 0.21 -7.58
CA ASP A 48 -14.09 0.02 -8.97
C ASP A 48 -12.95 -0.49 -9.85
N ALA A 49 -11.76 0.07 -9.66
CA ALA A 49 -10.59 -0.32 -10.44
C ALA A 49 -10.11 -1.75 -10.10
N ILE A 50 -10.17 -2.15 -8.82
CA ILE A 50 -9.82 -3.52 -8.40
C ILE A 50 -10.84 -4.52 -8.97
N GLU A 51 -12.14 -4.23 -8.87
CA GLU A 51 -13.20 -5.09 -9.39
C GLU A 51 -13.08 -5.27 -10.92
N ALA A 52 -12.84 -4.18 -11.65
CA ALA A 52 -12.63 -4.24 -13.09
C ALA A 52 -11.39 -5.05 -13.48
N GLU A 53 -10.29 -4.91 -12.75
CA GLU A 53 -9.05 -5.64 -13.03
C GLU A 53 -9.14 -7.11 -12.60
N ALA A 54 -9.83 -7.42 -11.50
CA ALA A 54 -10.13 -8.78 -11.08
C ALA A 54 -10.93 -9.53 -12.17
N LYS A 55 -11.95 -8.89 -12.75
CA LYS A 55 -12.72 -9.43 -13.86
C LYS A 55 -11.85 -9.75 -15.08
N LYS A 56 -10.95 -8.85 -15.46
CA LYS A 56 -10.01 -9.08 -16.60
C LYS A 56 -9.07 -10.26 -16.36
N ASN A 57 -8.69 -10.49 -15.12
CA ASN A 57 -7.77 -11.56 -14.73
C ASN A 57 -8.49 -12.85 -14.29
N ASN A 58 -9.82 -12.92 -14.45
CA ASN A 58 -10.64 -14.05 -14.04
C ASN A 58 -10.49 -14.41 -12.55
N VAL A 59 -10.36 -13.40 -11.68
CA VAL A 59 -10.37 -13.54 -10.22
C VAL A 59 -11.79 -13.24 -9.73
N PRO A 60 -12.51 -14.23 -9.17
CA PRO A 60 -13.90 -14.03 -8.72
C PRO A 60 -13.96 -13.03 -7.56
N VAL A 61 -14.87 -12.06 -7.66
CA VAL A 61 -15.23 -11.17 -6.54
C VAL A 61 -16.46 -11.77 -5.85
N ALA A 62 -16.23 -12.39 -4.68
CA ALA A 62 -17.30 -13.04 -3.90
C ALA A 62 -18.31 -12.02 -3.36
N ILE A 63 -17.81 -10.84 -2.97
CA ILE A 63 -18.62 -9.73 -2.49
C ILE A 63 -17.84 -8.41 -2.57
N ARG A 64 -18.56 -7.32 -2.85
CA ARG A 64 -18.08 -5.96 -2.65
C ARG A 64 -18.96 -5.26 -1.62
N ILE A 65 -18.35 -4.64 -0.63
CA ILE A 65 -19.05 -3.98 0.48
C ILE A 65 -18.55 -2.54 0.59
N PRO A 66 -19.24 -1.56 -0.03
CA PRO A 66 -19.04 -0.16 0.29
C PRO A 66 -19.56 0.13 1.70
N TYR A 67 -18.82 0.91 2.49
CA TYR A 67 -19.22 1.27 3.85
C TYR A 67 -18.90 2.74 4.15
N SER A 68 -19.54 3.30 5.17
CA SER A 68 -19.22 4.67 5.61
C SER A 68 -17.93 4.68 6.44
N ALA A 69 -16.97 5.54 6.06
CA ALA A 69 -15.74 5.74 6.83
C ALA A 69 -15.99 6.24 8.29
N SER A 70 -17.18 6.77 8.57
CA SER A 70 -17.62 7.18 9.90
C SER A 70 -18.39 6.10 10.67
N SER A 71 -18.46 4.86 10.15
CA SER A 71 -19.15 3.76 10.84
C SER A 71 -18.47 3.45 12.17
N THR A 72 -19.27 3.29 13.20
CA THR A 72 -18.82 2.86 14.54
C THR A 72 -19.09 1.39 14.82
N ASP A 73 -19.84 0.71 13.94
CA ASP A 73 -20.14 -0.71 13.97
C ASP A 73 -20.08 -1.27 12.54
N VAL A 74 -19.33 -2.36 12.38
CA VAL A 74 -19.13 -3.07 11.12
C VAL A 74 -19.47 -4.57 11.24
N SER A 75 -20.23 -4.94 12.26
CA SER A 75 -20.59 -6.32 12.57
C SER A 75 -21.34 -7.00 11.41
N ALA A 76 -22.28 -6.29 10.78
CA ALA A 76 -23.05 -6.81 9.65
C ALA A 76 -22.14 -7.12 8.43
N GLN A 77 -21.17 -6.26 8.16
CA GLN A 77 -20.21 -6.45 7.08
C GLN A 77 -19.28 -7.63 7.35
N VAL A 78 -18.80 -7.77 8.58
CA VAL A 78 -17.95 -8.91 9.00
C VAL A 78 -18.73 -10.24 8.91
N LEU A 79 -20.01 -10.26 9.29
CA LEU A 79 -20.86 -11.44 9.12
C LEU A 79 -21.04 -11.82 7.65
N GLN A 80 -21.21 -10.86 6.74
CA GLN A 80 -21.27 -11.12 5.30
C GLN A 80 -19.95 -11.71 4.78
N LEU A 81 -18.80 -11.21 5.25
CA LEU A 81 -17.49 -11.77 4.89
C LEU A 81 -17.35 -13.20 5.41
N LYS A 82 -17.77 -13.46 6.64
CA LYS A 82 -17.74 -14.80 7.27
C LYS A 82 -18.61 -15.81 6.52
N ASP A 83 -19.75 -15.38 5.98
CA ASP A 83 -20.64 -16.20 5.14
C ASP A 83 -20.01 -16.51 3.77
N ARG A 84 -19.42 -15.50 3.11
CA ARG A 84 -18.83 -15.63 1.77
C ARG A 84 -17.48 -16.32 1.75
N LYS A 85 -16.73 -16.31 2.84
CA LYS A 85 -15.42 -16.95 3.02
C LYS A 85 -14.43 -16.70 1.87
N PRO A 86 -14.15 -15.43 1.51
CA PRO A 86 -13.15 -15.13 0.48
C PRO A 86 -11.75 -15.55 0.93
N ASP A 87 -10.89 -15.92 -0.01
CA ASP A 87 -9.48 -16.21 0.27
C ASP A 87 -8.70 -14.94 0.65
N VAL A 88 -9.08 -13.80 0.05
CA VAL A 88 -8.46 -12.51 0.33
C VAL A 88 -9.54 -11.47 0.58
N ILE A 89 -9.38 -10.69 1.64
CA ILE A 89 -10.15 -9.47 1.87
C ILE A 89 -9.26 -8.29 1.55
N ILE A 90 -9.64 -7.51 0.55
CA ILE A 90 -8.95 -6.26 0.18
C ILE A 90 -9.68 -5.11 0.87
N PHE A 91 -8.94 -4.35 1.69
CA PHE A 91 -9.45 -3.18 2.41
C PHE A 91 -8.92 -1.89 1.81
N ILE A 92 -9.82 -1.04 1.33
CA ILE A 92 -9.55 0.35 0.99
C ILE A 92 -10.17 1.20 2.09
N SER A 93 -9.36 1.67 3.03
CA SER A 93 -9.81 2.24 4.30
C SER A 93 -8.89 3.35 4.80
N TYR A 94 -9.38 4.10 5.77
CA TYR A 94 -8.56 4.96 6.62
C TYR A 94 -8.20 4.25 7.94
N THR A 95 -7.40 4.89 8.79
CA THR A 95 -6.81 4.24 9.98
C THR A 95 -7.87 3.80 10.99
N ALA A 96 -8.87 4.64 11.26
CA ALA A 96 -9.88 4.34 12.28
C ALA A 96 -10.75 3.14 11.90
N ASP A 97 -11.20 3.09 10.64
CA ASP A 97 -12.05 2.02 10.14
C ASP A 97 -11.27 0.73 9.91
N SER A 98 -10.01 0.79 9.46
CA SER A 98 -9.16 -0.42 9.39
C SER A 98 -8.98 -1.08 10.77
N ILE A 99 -8.70 -0.29 11.81
CA ILE A 99 -8.60 -0.78 13.19
C ILE A 99 -9.93 -1.41 13.65
N LEU A 100 -11.05 -0.74 13.37
CA LEU A 100 -12.38 -1.23 13.72
C LEU A 100 -12.67 -2.59 13.07
N TYR A 101 -12.39 -2.73 11.78
CA TYR A 101 -12.61 -3.99 11.07
C TYR A 101 -11.72 -5.11 11.60
N ILE A 102 -10.42 -4.90 11.81
CA ILE A 102 -9.52 -5.94 12.34
C ILE A 102 -9.98 -6.42 13.71
N LYS A 103 -10.36 -5.50 14.60
CA LYS A 103 -10.91 -5.86 15.93
C LYS A 103 -12.22 -6.60 15.81
N THR A 104 -13.09 -6.20 14.89
CA THR A 104 -14.40 -6.85 14.71
C THR A 104 -14.24 -8.24 14.11
N LEU A 105 -13.33 -8.45 13.14
CA LEU A 105 -12.99 -9.78 12.64
C LEU A 105 -12.56 -10.72 13.78
N LYS A 106 -11.69 -10.25 14.68
CA LYS A 106 -11.30 -11.01 15.88
C LYS A 106 -12.49 -11.31 16.79
N ASN A 107 -13.32 -10.31 17.09
CA ASN A 107 -14.48 -10.47 17.99
C ASN A 107 -15.47 -11.51 17.47
N PHE A 108 -15.61 -11.65 16.15
CA PHE A 108 -16.43 -12.67 15.52
C PHE A 108 -15.69 -13.99 15.26
N ASP A 109 -14.46 -14.12 15.74
CA ASP A 109 -13.58 -15.26 15.51
C ASP A 109 -13.54 -15.67 14.02
N TYR A 110 -13.43 -14.66 13.16
CA TYR A 110 -13.31 -14.86 11.73
C TYR A 110 -11.93 -14.46 11.24
N LYS A 111 -11.09 -15.46 10.98
CA LYS A 111 -9.75 -15.33 10.42
C LYS A 111 -9.79 -15.65 8.92
N PRO A 112 -9.78 -14.65 8.04
CA PRO A 112 -9.63 -14.91 6.61
C PRO A 112 -8.22 -15.42 6.32
N PRO A 113 -8.00 -16.17 5.22
CA PRO A 113 -6.66 -16.60 4.83
C PRO A 113 -5.70 -15.44 4.61
N MET A 114 -6.20 -14.29 4.12
CA MET A 114 -5.41 -13.06 3.94
C MET A 114 -6.27 -11.80 4.08
N VAL A 115 -5.71 -10.81 4.78
CA VAL A 115 -6.14 -9.40 4.74
C VAL A 115 -5.09 -8.62 3.98
N LEU A 116 -5.51 -7.88 2.97
CA LEU A 116 -4.66 -7.07 2.11
C LEU A 116 -5.14 -5.62 2.14
N GLY A 117 -4.43 -4.76 2.87
CA GLY A 117 -4.70 -3.34 2.96
C GLY A 117 -4.26 -2.58 1.72
N ASP A 118 -4.96 -1.51 1.38
CA ASP A 118 -4.56 -0.55 0.35
C ASP A 118 -4.07 0.74 0.99
N ASP A 119 -2.78 0.73 1.35
CA ASP A 119 -1.98 1.88 1.75
C ASP A 119 -2.48 2.60 3.04
N SER A 120 -3.24 3.69 2.92
CA SER A 120 -3.35 4.72 3.96
C SER A 120 -3.83 4.22 5.33
N GLY A 121 -4.85 3.38 5.38
CA GLY A 121 -5.40 2.87 6.64
C GLY A 121 -4.46 1.96 7.41
N PHE A 122 -3.57 1.28 6.69
CA PHE A 122 -2.65 0.29 7.24
C PHE A 122 -1.22 0.80 7.37
N SER A 123 -0.91 1.95 6.76
CA SER A 123 0.43 2.57 6.80
C SER A 123 0.61 3.57 7.93
N ASP A 124 -0.48 3.99 8.59
CA ASP A 124 -0.41 4.96 9.68
C ASP A 124 0.36 4.36 10.88
N PRO A 125 1.30 5.11 11.48
CA PRO A 125 2.09 4.62 12.62
C PRO A 125 1.27 4.18 13.83
N SER A 126 0.03 4.67 13.98
CA SER A 126 -0.87 4.26 15.06
C SER A 126 -1.59 2.94 14.82
N PHE A 127 -1.61 2.42 13.58
CA PHE A 127 -2.35 1.22 13.23
C PHE A 127 -1.80 -0.03 13.94
N VAL A 128 -0.53 -0.34 13.76
CA VAL A 128 0.09 -1.54 14.35
C VAL A 128 -0.01 -1.55 15.87
N PRO A 129 0.32 -0.46 16.61
CA PRO A 129 0.10 -0.43 18.05
C PRO A 129 -1.37 -0.62 18.47
N ALA A 130 -2.33 -0.12 17.68
CA ALA A 130 -3.75 -0.21 18.01
C ALA A 130 -4.35 -1.61 17.84
N ILE A 131 -3.78 -2.44 16.95
CA ILE A 131 -4.20 -3.84 16.76
C ILE A 131 -3.34 -4.83 17.55
N SER A 132 -2.18 -4.39 18.07
CA SER A 132 -1.24 -5.22 18.83
C SER A 132 -0.89 -6.54 18.10
N ASP A 133 -1.06 -7.68 18.75
CA ASP A 133 -0.77 -9.02 18.22
C ASP A 133 -1.87 -9.60 17.31
N ILE A 134 -3.05 -8.95 17.26
CA ILE A 134 -4.09 -9.35 16.32
C ILE A 134 -3.76 -8.85 14.91
N GLY A 135 -3.93 -9.67 13.93
CA GLY A 135 -3.62 -9.28 12.54
C GLY A 135 -2.20 -9.63 12.09
N GLN A 136 -1.50 -10.52 12.81
CA GLN A 136 -0.21 -11.03 12.36
C GLN A 136 -0.32 -11.70 10.99
N GLY A 137 0.57 -11.31 10.08
CA GLY A 137 0.54 -11.77 8.70
C GLY A 137 -0.41 -11.00 7.79
N LEU A 138 -1.17 -9.98 8.27
CA LEU A 138 -1.87 -9.09 7.36
C LEU A 138 -0.89 -8.35 6.45
N MET A 139 -1.32 -8.08 5.24
CA MET A 139 -0.49 -7.44 4.23
C MET A 139 -0.95 -6.02 3.96
N ASN A 140 -0.03 -5.20 3.47
CA ASN A 140 -0.33 -3.89 2.95
C ASN A 140 0.45 -3.63 1.66
N ARG A 141 -0.09 -2.76 0.82
CA ARG A 141 0.61 -2.24 -0.34
C ARG A 141 1.45 -1.04 0.08
N SER A 142 2.72 -1.05 -0.24
CA SER A 142 3.63 0.06 0.03
C SER A 142 4.71 0.17 -1.06
N ALA A 143 5.33 1.33 -1.14
CA ALA A 143 6.59 1.54 -1.86
C ALA A 143 7.70 1.99 -0.91
N TRP A 144 7.45 1.93 0.38
CA TRP A 144 8.36 2.35 1.44
C TRP A 144 9.04 1.16 2.10
N ASP A 145 10.34 1.29 2.25
CA ASP A 145 11.19 0.48 3.10
C ASP A 145 12.28 1.39 3.69
N ILE A 146 12.58 1.26 4.96
CA ILE A 146 13.65 2.03 5.65
C ILE A 146 15.01 1.85 4.97
N GLY A 147 15.18 0.76 4.25
CA GLY A 147 16.42 0.42 3.56
C GLY A 147 17.46 -0.19 4.47
N LYS A 148 18.56 -0.64 3.85
CA LYS A 148 19.68 -1.25 4.59
C LYS A 148 20.51 -0.16 5.28
N PRO A 149 21.10 -0.45 6.47
CA PRO A 149 22.04 0.45 7.11
C PRO A 149 23.09 0.99 6.14
N GLY A 150 23.28 2.32 6.15
CA GLY A 150 24.22 3.01 5.28
C GLY A 150 23.66 3.46 3.93
N SER A 151 22.49 3.00 3.50
CA SER A 151 21.80 3.51 2.31
C SER A 151 21.36 4.98 2.47
N THR A 152 21.09 5.67 1.37
CA THR A 152 20.57 7.05 1.41
C THR A 152 19.23 7.12 2.16
N THR A 153 18.33 6.19 1.89
CA THR A 153 17.03 6.08 2.58
C THR A 153 17.22 5.92 4.09
N TYR A 154 18.09 5.00 4.51
CA TYR A 154 18.40 4.78 5.92
C TYR A 154 18.93 6.05 6.59
N LYS A 155 19.89 6.74 5.98
CA LYS A 155 20.46 7.99 6.52
C LYS A 155 19.41 9.08 6.66
N ILE A 156 18.53 9.25 5.66
CA ILE A 156 17.43 10.23 5.73
C ILE A 156 16.46 9.85 6.86
N ASN A 157 16.13 8.57 6.99
CA ASN A 157 15.29 8.09 8.08
C ASN A 157 15.90 8.40 9.46
N GLU A 158 17.19 8.13 9.67
CA GLU A 158 17.88 8.45 10.92
C GLU A 158 17.87 9.96 11.23
N MET A 159 18.04 10.80 10.21
CA MET A 159 17.94 12.26 10.37
C MET A 159 16.52 12.68 10.78
N TYR A 160 15.51 12.07 10.19
CA TYR A 160 14.11 12.32 10.53
C TYR A 160 13.80 11.83 11.95
N LYS A 161 14.22 10.62 12.29
CA LYS A 161 14.04 10.01 13.62
C LYS A 161 14.70 10.83 14.72
N ALA A 162 15.89 11.34 14.49
CA ALA A 162 16.59 12.21 15.45
C ALA A 162 15.83 13.51 15.77
N LYS A 163 15.02 14.00 14.82
CA LYS A 163 14.22 15.21 15.00
C LYS A 163 12.81 14.96 15.53
N THR A 164 12.23 13.83 15.22
CA THR A 164 10.79 13.56 15.47
C THR A 164 10.53 12.47 16.49
N GLY A 165 11.57 11.70 16.85
CA GLY A 165 11.45 10.52 17.74
C GLY A 165 10.85 9.28 17.07
N ARG A 166 10.54 9.31 15.77
CA ARG A 166 9.91 8.19 15.05
C ARG A 166 10.51 8.00 13.66
N ASP A 167 10.41 6.80 13.14
CA ASP A 167 10.81 6.48 11.78
C ASP A 167 9.86 7.14 10.75
N LEU A 168 10.34 7.35 9.52
CA LEU A 168 9.48 7.65 8.37
C LEU A 168 8.56 6.45 8.11
N ASP A 169 7.36 6.77 7.65
CA ASP A 169 6.37 5.81 7.13
C ASP A 169 6.19 5.97 5.62
N ASP A 170 5.30 5.17 5.02
CA ASP A 170 5.03 5.24 3.58
C ASP A 170 4.56 6.63 3.14
N THR A 171 3.70 7.28 3.92
CA THR A 171 3.17 8.61 3.60
C THR A 171 4.25 9.69 3.68
N SER A 172 5.00 9.74 4.77
CA SER A 172 6.08 10.72 4.95
C SER A 172 7.23 10.45 3.98
N GLY A 173 7.56 9.18 3.69
CA GLY A 173 8.54 8.78 2.69
C GLY A 173 8.17 9.27 1.28
N ARG A 174 6.92 9.08 0.87
CA ARG A 174 6.41 9.57 -0.41
C ARG A 174 6.46 11.09 -0.52
N ASN A 175 6.07 11.81 0.52
CA ASN A 175 6.14 13.26 0.54
C ASN A 175 7.58 13.76 0.44
N MET A 176 8.50 13.15 1.19
CA MET A 176 9.92 13.47 1.10
C MET A 176 10.48 13.19 -0.29
N GLN A 177 10.14 12.05 -0.90
CA GLN A 177 10.55 11.74 -2.29
C GLN A 177 10.02 12.77 -3.28
N GLY A 178 8.77 13.20 -3.14
CA GLY A 178 8.21 14.26 -3.99
C GLY A 178 8.95 15.59 -3.82
N PHE A 179 9.28 15.95 -2.59
CA PHE A 179 10.08 17.14 -2.28
C PHE A 179 11.49 17.05 -2.90
N LEU A 180 12.17 15.93 -2.76
CA LEU A 180 13.52 15.74 -3.34
C LEU A 180 13.50 15.82 -4.86
N ALA A 181 12.49 15.25 -5.51
CA ALA A 181 12.33 15.35 -6.97
C ALA A 181 12.06 16.79 -7.43
N LEU A 182 11.30 17.56 -6.66
CA LEU A 182 11.07 18.97 -6.94
C LEU A 182 12.34 19.80 -6.71
N ALA A 183 13.06 19.57 -5.62
CA ALA A 183 14.30 20.28 -5.32
C ALA A 183 15.35 20.04 -6.42
N GLU A 184 15.50 18.81 -6.90
CA GLU A 184 16.39 18.46 -8.02
C GLU A 184 15.97 19.19 -9.32
N ALA A 185 14.67 19.27 -9.59
CA ALA A 185 14.16 19.98 -10.76
C ALA A 185 14.42 21.51 -10.68
N ILE A 186 14.32 22.10 -9.49
CA ILE A 186 14.63 23.52 -9.24
C ILE A 186 16.12 23.77 -9.45
N ASP A 187 16.98 22.91 -8.91
CA ASP A 187 18.44 23.01 -9.09
C ASP A 187 18.81 22.95 -10.58
N ARG A 188 18.26 21.99 -11.29
CA ARG A 188 18.44 21.82 -12.74
C ARG A 188 17.87 22.97 -13.56
N ALA A 189 16.79 23.60 -13.11
CA ALA A 189 16.22 24.79 -13.73
C ALA A 189 17.09 26.04 -13.52
N GLY A 190 17.92 26.08 -12.47
CA GLY A 190 18.70 27.24 -12.05
C GLY A 190 17.84 28.48 -11.76
N SER A 191 16.57 28.30 -11.39
CA SER A 191 15.60 29.39 -11.31
C SER A 191 14.42 29.01 -10.40
N ALA A 192 13.82 30.01 -9.73
CA ALA A 192 12.56 29.90 -9.00
C ALA A 192 11.33 30.19 -9.89
N ASP A 193 11.53 30.45 -11.19
CA ASP A 193 10.44 30.70 -12.12
C ASP A 193 9.63 29.41 -12.38
N ALA A 194 8.29 29.49 -12.23
CA ALA A 194 7.41 28.33 -12.29
C ALA A 194 7.44 27.61 -13.65
N GLU A 195 7.57 28.35 -14.75
CA GLU A 195 7.61 27.77 -16.10
C GLU A 195 8.93 27.00 -16.32
N LYS A 196 10.06 27.57 -15.86
CA LYS A 196 11.36 26.90 -15.96
C LYS A 196 11.41 25.64 -15.08
N ILE A 197 10.83 25.69 -13.89
CA ILE A 197 10.71 24.51 -13.02
C ILE A 197 9.82 23.45 -13.68
N ARG A 198 8.69 23.85 -14.26
CA ARG A 198 7.82 22.93 -15.01
C ARG A 198 8.57 22.26 -16.17
N ASP A 199 9.32 23.02 -16.94
CA ASP A 199 10.10 22.50 -18.08
C ASP A 199 11.22 21.56 -17.61
N ALA A 200 11.78 21.81 -16.42
CA ALA A 200 12.70 20.88 -15.78
C ALA A 200 12.00 19.61 -15.31
N LEU A 201 10.82 19.70 -14.70
CA LEU A 201 10.04 18.52 -14.29
C LEU A 201 9.65 17.64 -15.46
N VAL A 202 9.24 18.20 -16.61
CA VAL A 202 8.97 17.44 -17.85
C VAL A 202 10.15 16.56 -18.25
N LYS A 203 11.37 17.04 -18.02
CA LYS A 203 12.63 16.35 -18.39
C LYS A 203 13.18 15.45 -17.28
N THR A 204 12.45 15.28 -16.18
CA THR A 204 12.90 14.44 -15.06
C THR A 204 13.06 12.98 -15.50
N ASP A 205 14.20 12.39 -15.20
CA ASP A 205 14.51 10.97 -15.43
C ASP A 205 15.46 10.47 -14.32
N LEU A 206 14.92 10.41 -13.08
CA LEU A 206 15.66 9.93 -11.92
C LEU A 206 15.71 8.41 -11.91
N LYS A 207 16.88 7.86 -11.61
CA LYS A 207 17.13 6.42 -11.55
C LYS A 207 16.87 5.88 -10.13
N PRO A 208 16.65 4.57 -9.97
CA PRO A 208 16.33 3.96 -8.65
C PRO A 208 17.31 4.32 -7.54
N GLU A 209 18.61 4.38 -7.83
CA GLU A 209 19.67 4.70 -6.89
C GLU A 209 19.66 6.14 -6.37
N GLN A 210 18.91 7.02 -7.04
CA GLN A 210 18.71 8.43 -6.64
C GLN A 210 17.47 8.60 -5.76
N LEU A 211 16.72 7.53 -5.53
CA LEU A 211 15.45 7.57 -4.84
C LEU A 211 15.56 7.00 -3.42
N MET A 212 14.67 7.46 -2.56
CA MET A 212 14.46 6.87 -1.25
C MET A 212 13.24 5.92 -1.22
N MET A 213 12.34 6.01 -2.21
CA MET A 213 11.23 5.09 -2.39
C MET A 213 11.63 3.94 -3.32
N GLY A 214 10.99 2.78 -3.15
CA GLY A 214 11.22 1.59 -3.97
C GLY A 214 10.70 1.68 -5.41
N TYR A 215 10.66 2.87 -6.01
CA TYR A 215 10.25 3.07 -7.41
C TYR A 215 11.35 2.62 -8.37
N GLN A 216 10.94 2.27 -9.60
CA GLN A 216 11.87 1.96 -10.68
C GLN A 216 12.52 3.22 -11.29
N GLY A 217 12.08 4.38 -10.84
CA GLY A 217 12.56 5.69 -11.28
C GLY A 217 11.49 6.76 -11.09
N ILE A 218 11.83 8.01 -11.47
CA ILE A 218 10.85 9.08 -11.64
C ILE A 218 10.99 9.62 -13.05
N LYS A 219 9.96 9.38 -13.86
CA LYS A 219 9.81 9.93 -15.21
C LYS A 219 8.34 10.23 -15.44
N PHE A 220 8.05 11.46 -15.84
CA PHE A 220 6.69 11.90 -16.02
C PHE A 220 6.22 11.72 -17.47
N ASP A 221 4.97 11.28 -17.64
CA ASP A 221 4.26 11.30 -18.91
C ASP A 221 3.65 12.69 -19.20
N GLU A 222 2.97 12.81 -20.32
CA GLU A 222 2.26 14.01 -20.76
C GLU A 222 1.19 14.50 -19.78
N THR A 223 0.66 13.61 -18.94
CA THR A 223 -0.31 13.93 -17.88
C THR A 223 0.35 14.38 -16.58
N GLY A 224 1.69 14.33 -16.50
CA GLY A 224 2.49 14.61 -15.31
C GLY A 224 2.51 13.45 -14.30
N GLN A 225 2.14 12.25 -14.70
CA GLN A 225 2.17 11.07 -13.85
C GLN A 225 3.53 10.35 -13.95
N ASN A 226 4.09 9.93 -12.82
CA ASN A 226 5.28 9.09 -12.81
C ASN A 226 4.95 7.70 -13.36
N ILE A 227 5.51 7.37 -14.54
CA ILE A 227 5.30 6.06 -15.20
C ILE A 227 6.20 4.95 -14.66
N LEU A 228 7.24 5.28 -13.88
CA LEU A 228 8.17 4.35 -13.26
C LEU A 228 7.87 4.11 -11.77
N ALA A 229 6.75 4.64 -11.27
CA ALA A 229 6.29 4.36 -9.93
C ALA A 229 5.94 2.86 -9.81
N ALA A 230 6.40 2.24 -8.72
CA ALA A 230 6.15 0.84 -8.41
C ALA A 230 5.62 0.72 -6.98
N THR A 231 4.93 -0.36 -6.69
CA THR A 231 4.52 -0.72 -5.34
C THR A 231 4.84 -2.18 -5.06
N TYR A 232 5.08 -2.46 -3.80
CA TYR A 232 5.41 -3.76 -3.25
C TYR A 232 4.32 -4.20 -2.28
N LEU A 233 4.39 -5.45 -1.85
CA LEU A 233 3.57 -5.93 -0.75
C LEU A 233 4.48 -6.18 0.46
N ILE A 234 4.06 -5.63 1.56
CA ILE A 234 4.66 -5.76 2.87
C ILE A 234 3.71 -6.55 3.76
N GLN A 235 4.25 -7.33 4.70
CA GLN A 235 3.47 -8.15 5.61
C GLN A 235 3.86 -7.85 7.05
N LEU A 236 2.90 -7.83 7.95
CA LEU A 236 3.13 -7.57 9.36
C LEU A 236 3.72 -8.79 10.05
N HIS A 237 4.97 -8.65 10.48
CA HIS A 237 5.74 -9.63 11.26
C HIS A 237 6.10 -9.01 12.62
N GLY A 238 5.48 -9.50 13.67
CA GLY A 238 5.61 -8.87 14.99
C GLY A 238 5.03 -7.47 15.03
N ASN A 239 5.86 -6.47 15.22
CA ASN A 239 5.43 -5.06 15.34
C ASN A 239 5.83 -4.18 14.14
N ARG A 240 6.28 -4.77 13.04
CA ARG A 240 6.73 -4.05 11.85
C ARG A 240 6.30 -4.74 10.56
N TYR A 241 6.17 -3.95 9.52
CA TYR A 241 6.01 -4.45 8.17
C TYR A 241 7.36 -4.84 7.57
N GLU A 242 7.40 -5.97 6.88
CA GLU A 242 8.55 -6.46 6.12
C GLU A 242 8.15 -6.74 4.68
N LEU A 243 9.04 -6.46 3.74
CA LEU A 243 8.80 -6.65 2.32
C LEU A 243 8.80 -8.14 1.98
N VAL A 244 7.68 -8.63 1.44
CA VAL A 244 7.48 -10.05 1.13
C VAL A 244 7.23 -10.32 -0.36
N TRP A 245 6.90 -9.29 -1.17
CA TRP A 245 6.70 -9.43 -2.60
C TRP A 245 7.01 -8.12 -3.34
N PRO A 246 7.66 -8.20 -4.54
CA PRO A 246 8.06 -9.40 -5.28
C PRO A 246 9.29 -10.10 -4.68
N ASP A 247 9.43 -11.40 -4.90
CA ASP A 247 10.48 -12.25 -4.31
C ASP A 247 11.88 -11.70 -4.48
N LYS A 248 12.18 -11.11 -5.63
CA LYS A 248 13.49 -10.50 -5.92
C LYS A 248 13.87 -9.35 -4.97
N ALA A 249 12.87 -8.69 -4.38
CA ALA A 249 13.05 -7.59 -3.46
C ALA A 249 12.75 -7.98 -2.00
N ALA A 250 12.11 -9.13 -1.79
CA ALA A 250 11.68 -9.60 -0.49
C ALA A 250 12.86 -9.72 0.50
N ILE A 251 12.61 -9.27 1.72
CA ILE A 251 13.54 -9.39 2.86
C ILE A 251 13.03 -10.40 3.89
N SER A 252 11.79 -10.86 3.71
CA SER A 252 11.13 -11.85 4.57
C SER A 252 10.28 -12.79 3.73
N GLN A 253 9.98 -13.97 4.26
CA GLN A 253 9.12 -14.93 3.58
C GLN A 253 7.65 -14.60 3.81
N LEU A 254 6.84 -14.75 2.76
CA LEU A 254 5.40 -14.61 2.83
C LEU A 254 4.78 -15.70 3.73
N GLN A 255 4.07 -15.28 4.77
CA GLN A 255 3.24 -16.15 5.60
C GLN A 255 1.86 -16.32 4.95
N TRP A 256 1.53 -17.54 4.57
CA TRP A 256 0.25 -17.91 3.96
C TRP A 256 -0.26 -19.25 4.53
N PRO A 257 -1.49 -19.35 4.99
CA PRO A 257 -2.38 -18.22 5.33
C PRO A 257 -1.80 -17.31 6.42
N MET A 258 -2.38 -16.09 6.58
CA MET A 258 -1.93 -15.18 7.63
C MET A 258 -2.10 -15.84 9.02
N VAL A 259 -1.17 -15.56 9.92
CA VAL A 259 -1.20 -16.11 11.29
C VAL A 259 -2.46 -15.63 12.04
N GLY A 260 -2.82 -14.37 11.84
CA GLY A 260 -4.04 -13.79 12.38
C GLY A 260 -3.98 -13.56 13.88
N TRP A 261 -5.10 -13.87 14.52
CA TRP A 261 -5.25 -13.67 15.96
C TRP A 261 -4.31 -14.62 16.71
N GLY A 262 -3.50 -14.07 17.63
CA GLY A 262 -2.69 -14.88 18.55
C GLY A 262 -3.59 -15.86 19.32
N HIS A 263 -3.09 -17.04 19.57
CA HIS A 263 -3.74 -18.06 20.38
C HIS A 263 -3.59 -17.75 21.87
#